data_ceed9a960bf1ed14b33f0dfaa9807c19
#
_entry.id   ceed9a960bf1ed14b33f0dfaa9807c19
#
_cell.length_a   1.000
_cell.length_b   1.000
_cell.length_c   1.000
_cell.angle_alpha   90.00
_cell.angle_beta   90.00
_cell.angle_gamma   90.00
#
_symmetry.space_group_name_H-M   'P 1'
#
loop_
_entity.id
_entity.type
_entity.pdbx_description
1 polymer ?
#
loop_
_entity_poly.entity_id
_entity_poly.type
_entity_poly.pdbx_seq_one_letter_code
_entity_poly.pdbx_strand_id
1 'polypeptide(L)'
;MANRRTKEFFQSEAAVWLADGLIERGTYVTLLERYSFTEFGFAGVIKYIGIMGGLFAFFGVVGGITAMTGSPFIGALVICAIGYMGVKWGLRLAGDRQERYATSSKMIVMLGVCLFGGAVAMLCEALGIREKAALNTTMLVCLPAAFYLAYLSRNIYLLLLAVLALFHWVGSCGGMLGRSTYDFEVQDPRLMWPAALAAVAVGVYHEIHLYPETGRFYKVWQTVGLIYFNLSLLILSSLSGGNNYAMGWVAFFTAGCIAQLVAADRLQNGLLRGFGITFLCINIFTRYYELFWKSMQVGTFLVAGGASLLAFSGALHYYLKYAAGVRRQA
;
A
#
# COMPACT_ATOMS: atom_id res chain seq x y z
N MET A 1 -3.43 -16.66 4.77
CA MET A 1 -4.15 -17.41 3.71
C MET A 1 -3.21 -17.63 2.55
N ALA A 2 -3.03 -18.86 2.08
CA ALA A 2 -2.18 -19.17 0.94
C ALA A 2 -2.74 -18.53 -0.33
N ASN A 3 -1.84 -17.99 -1.20
CA ASN A 3 -2.22 -17.39 -2.47
C ASN A 3 -2.85 -18.47 -3.38
N ARG A 4 -3.71 -18.10 -4.35
CA ARG A 4 -4.35 -18.99 -5.31
C ARG A 4 -3.33 -19.92 -5.99
N ARG A 5 -2.22 -19.38 -6.50
CA ARG A 5 -1.13 -20.16 -7.09
C ARG A 5 -0.50 -21.15 -6.12
N THR A 6 -0.35 -20.78 -4.86
CA THR A 6 0.17 -21.68 -3.83
C THR A 6 -0.79 -22.82 -3.56
N LYS A 7 -2.11 -22.56 -3.56
CA LYS A 7 -3.13 -23.60 -3.39
C LYS A 7 -3.19 -24.53 -4.58
N GLU A 8 -3.20 -24.00 -5.82
CA GLU A 8 -3.16 -24.78 -7.05
C GLU A 8 -1.90 -25.65 -7.10
N PHE A 9 -0.74 -25.09 -6.74
CA PHE A 9 0.51 -25.83 -6.64
C PHE A 9 0.41 -26.95 -5.61
N PHE A 10 -0.06 -26.68 -4.39
CA PHE A 10 -0.22 -27.72 -3.36
C PHE A 10 -1.22 -28.80 -3.75
N GLN A 11 -2.29 -28.47 -4.46
CA GLN A 11 -3.25 -29.47 -4.93
C GLN A 11 -2.64 -30.38 -5.99
N SER A 12 -1.88 -29.82 -6.95
CA SER A 12 -1.17 -30.60 -7.96
C SER A 12 -0.08 -31.49 -7.35
N GLU A 13 0.72 -30.93 -6.44
CA GLU A 13 1.78 -31.66 -5.74
C GLU A 13 1.22 -32.75 -4.81
N ALA A 14 0.13 -32.46 -4.09
CA ALA A 14 -0.50 -33.45 -3.23
C ALA A 14 -1.05 -34.65 -4.01
N ALA A 15 -1.52 -34.44 -5.26
CA ALA A 15 -1.93 -35.53 -6.13
C ALA A 15 -0.74 -36.42 -6.59
N VAL A 16 0.41 -35.78 -6.87
CA VAL A 16 1.66 -36.50 -7.17
C VAL A 16 2.13 -37.28 -5.95
N TRP A 17 2.13 -36.67 -4.77
CA TRP A 17 2.54 -37.34 -3.51
C TRP A 17 1.65 -38.55 -3.21
N LEU A 18 0.36 -38.47 -3.50
CA LEU A 18 -0.53 -39.62 -3.35
C LEU A 18 -0.21 -40.72 -4.37
N ALA A 19 0.06 -40.36 -5.63
CA ALA A 19 0.42 -41.29 -6.68
C ALA A 19 1.76 -42.01 -6.41
N ASP A 20 2.71 -41.27 -5.82
CA ASP A 20 4.04 -41.75 -5.43
C ASP A 20 4.01 -42.54 -4.09
N GLY A 21 2.85 -42.65 -3.44
CA GLY A 21 2.70 -43.33 -2.16
C GLY A 21 3.32 -42.61 -0.94
N LEU A 22 3.71 -41.35 -1.12
CA LEU A 22 4.33 -40.53 -0.05
C LEU A 22 3.33 -40.08 1.01
N ILE A 23 2.06 -40.01 0.68
CA ILE A 23 0.97 -39.66 1.61
C ILE A 23 -0.20 -40.63 1.46
N GLU A 24 -0.89 -40.90 2.57
CA GLU A 24 -2.11 -41.69 2.60
C GLU A 24 -3.31 -40.91 2.05
N ARG A 25 -4.31 -41.65 1.54
CA ARG A 25 -5.54 -41.07 0.99
C ARG A 25 -6.30 -40.17 1.98
N GLY A 26 -6.27 -40.51 3.28
CA GLY A 26 -6.85 -39.67 4.34
C GLY A 26 -6.17 -38.31 4.48
N THR A 27 -4.84 -38.32 4.45
CA THR A 27 -4.03 -37.09 4.46
C THR A 27 -4.26 -36.25 3.23
N TYR A 28 -4.37 -36.87 2.04
CA TYR A 28 -4.69 -36.19 0.78
C TYR A 28 -6.04 -35.46 0.86
N VAL A 29 -7.11 -36.11 1.35
CA VAL A 29 -8.43 -35.49 1.50
C VAL A 29 -8.37 -34.32 2.46
N THR A 30 -7.69 -34.45 3.59
CA THR A 30 -7.51 -33.37 4.58
C THR A 30 -6.76 -32.18 3.98
N LEU A 31 -5.74 -32.44 3.15
CA LEU A 31 -5.01 -31.38 2.44
C LEU A 31 -5.89 -30.69 1.39
N LEU A 32 -6.69 -31.43 0.62
CA LEU A 32 -7.63 -30.84 -0.33
C LEU A 32 -8.66 -29.95 0.36
N GLU A 33 -9.24 -30.38 1.47
CA GLU A 33 -10.20 -29.57 2.25
C GLU A 33 -9.54 -28.30 2.78
N ARG A 34 -8.33 -28.42 3.34
CA ARG A 34 -7.58 -27.29 3.89
C ARG A 34 -7.16 -26.26 2.84
N TYR A 35 -6.90 -26.71 1.60
CA TYR A 35 -6.49 -25.87 0.47
C TYR A 35 -7.60 -25.74 -0.59
N SER A 36 -8.84 -26.13 -0.28
CA SER A 36 -9.98 -25.95 -1.18
C SER A 36 -10.18 -24.47 -1.53
N PHE A 37 -10.54 -24.24 -2.80
CA PHE A 37 -10.99 -22.92 -3.23
C PHE A 37 -12.40 -22.68 -2.76
N THR A 38 -12.61 -21.78 -1.85
CA THR A 38 -13.90 -21.11 -1.77
C THR A 38 -13.94 -20.06 -2.88
N GLU A 39 -14.59 -20.41 -3.97
CA GLU A 39 -14.77 -19.54 -5.15
C GLU A 39 -15.54 -18.32 -4.77
N PHE A 40 -15.46 -17.36 -4.38
CA PHE A 40 -16.19 -16.22 -3.83
C PHE A 40 -16.37 -16.36 -2.31
N GLY A 41 -15.33 -16.10 -1.58
CA GLY A 41 -15.47 -16.02 -0.15
C GLY A 41 -16.33 -14.82 0.22
N PHE A 42 -17.63 -15.06 0.55
CA PHE A 42 -18.50 -14.08 1.21
C PHE A 42 -17.77 -13.33 2.33
N ALA A 43 -16.79 -13.96 2.96
CA ALA A 43 -15.89 -13.35 3.93
C ALA A 43 -15.12 -12.14 3.37
N GLY A 44 -14.74 -12.14 2.09
CA GLY A 44 -14.14 -10.98 1.44
C GLY A 44 -15.13 -9.83 1.27
N VAL A 45 -16.34 -10.14 0.80
CA VAL A 45 -17.41 -9.15 0.60
C VAL A 45 -17.84 -8.55 1.95
N ILE A 46 -18.08 -9.38 2.95
CA ILE A 46 -18.42 -8.95 4.32
C ILE A 46 -17.35 -8.03 4.89
N LYS A 47 -16.07 -8.32 4.62
CA LYS A 47 -14.96 -7.48 5.04
C LYS A 47 -15.00 -6.09 4.42
N TYR A 48 -15.25 -5.99 3.10
CA TYR A 48 -15.35 -4.69 2.43
C TYR A 48 -16.59 -3.91 2.85
N ILE A 49 -17.74 -4.59 3.01
CA ILE A 49 -18.96 -3.99 3.56
C ILE A 49 -18.68 -3.48 4.98
N GLY A 50 -17.97 -4.25 5.82
CA GLY A 50 -17.60 -3.84 7.16
C GLY A 50 -16.70 -2.60 7.18
N ILE A 51 -15.72 -2.50 6.27
CA ILE A 51 -14.86 -1.32 6.13
C ILE A 51 -15.68 -0.10 5.72
N MET A 52 -16.51 -0.24 4.69
CA MET A 52 -17.39 0.84 4.22
C MET A 52 -18.39 1.28 5.29
N GLY A 53 -19.04 0.33 5.94
CA GLY A 53 -19.94 0.61 7.07
C GLY A 53 -19.24 1.33 8.23
N GLY A 54 -18.01 0.93 8.55
CA GLY A 54 -17.18 1.60 9.55
C GLY A 54 -16.85 3.05 9.18
N LEU A 55 -16.52 3.31 7.91
CA LEU A 55 -16.28 4.68 7.43
C LEU A 55 -17.54 5.54 7.50
N PHE A 56 -18.69 5.04 7.05
CA PHE A 56 -19.95 5.76 7.17
C PHE A 56 -20.35 6.03 8.64
N ALA A 57 -20.18 5.03 9.51
CA ALA A 57 -20.42 5.21 10.94
C ALA A 57 -19.49 6.25 11.54
N PHE A 58 -18.22 6.28 11.13
CA PHE A 58 -17.26 7.30 11.57
C PHE A 58 -17.74 8.71 11.23
N PHE A 59 -18.04 8.97 9.94
CA PHE A 59 -18.53 10.29 9.54
C PHE A 59 -19.87 10.65 10.18
N GLY A 60 -20.77 9.67 10.35
CA GLY A 60 -22.04 9.87 11.00
C GLY A 60 -21.90 10.24 12.48
N VAL A 61 -21.02 9.56 13.21
CA VAL A 61 -20.75 9.85 14.62
C VAL A 61 -20.12 11.23 14.80
N VAL A 62 -19.06 11.54 14.02
CA VAL A 62 -18.40 12.84 14.08
C VAL A 62 -19.38 13.96 13.74
N GLY A 63 -20.08 13.88 12.62
CA GLY A 63 -21.04 14.90 12.20
C GLY A 63 -22.23 15.05 13.15
N GLY A 64 -22.80 13.93 13.62
CA GLY A 64 -23.91 13.93 14.56
C GLY A 64 -23.57 14.55 15.91
N ILE A 65 -22.42 14.19 16.49
CA ILE A 65 -21.99 14.77 17.79
C ILE A 65 -21.70 16.25 17.63
N THR A 66 -21.06 16.68 16.54
CA THR A 66 -20.80 18.11 16.28
C THR A 66 -22.10 18.89 16.19
N ALA A 67 -23.10 18.36 15.46
CA ALA A 67 -24.40 18.99 15.33
C ALA A 67 -25.17 19.05 16.68
N MET A 68 -25.09 18.02 17.51
CA MET A 68 -25.81 17.94 18.78
C MET A 68 -25.18 18.79 19.87
N THR A 69 -23.87 18.90 19.92
CA THR A 69 -23.18 19.60 21.01
C THR A 69 -23.14 21.13 20.82
N GLY A 70 -23.22 21.60 19.58
CA GLY A 70 -23.08 23.03 19.22
C GLY A 70 -21.71 23.63 19.61
N SER A 71 -20.82 22.83 20.20
CA SER A 71 -19.48 23.23 20.65
C SER A 71 -18.42 22.23 20.17
N PRO A 72 -17.46 22.66 19.34
CA PRO A 72 -16.37 21.77 18.86
C PRO A 72 -15.56 21.18 20.01
N PHE A 73 -15.39 21.92 21.11
CA PHE A 73 -14.65 21.45 22.28
C PHE A 73 -15.34 20.26 22.97
N ILE A 74 -16.65 20.40 23.25
CA ILE A 74 -17.44 19.34 23.89
C ILE A 74 -17.50 18.12 22.94
N GLY A 75 -17.72 18.36 21.63
CA GLY A 75 -17.71 17.35 20.62
C GLY A 75 -16.40 16.55 20.60
N ALA A 76 -15.26 17.25 20.64
CA ALA A 76 -13.94 16.63 20.70
C ALA A 76 -13.77 15.71 21.91
N LEU A 77 -14.18 16.13 23.10
CA LEU A 77 -14.10 15.32 24.32
C LEU A 77 -14.95 14.05 24.22
N VAL A 78 -16.18 14.17 23.73
CA VAL A 78 -17.08 13.01 23.58
C VAL A 78 -16.54 12.02 22.56
N ILE A 79 -16.09 12.50 21.39
CA ILE A 79 -15.52 11.66 20.35
C ILE A 79 -14.22 10.99 20.83
N CYS A 80 -13.38 11.72 21.57
CA CYS A 80 -12.16 11.16 22.17
C CYS A 80 -12.50 10.02 23.15
N ALA A 81 -13.50 10.20 24.01
CA ALA A 81 -13.94 9.17 24.95
C ALA A 81 -14.46 7.91 24.23
N ILE A 82 -15.28 8.09 23.17
CA ILE A 82 -15.79 6.98 22.36
C ILE A 82 -14.63 6.27 21.64
N GLY A 83 -13.69 7.02 21.06
CA GLY A 83 -12.51 6.49 20.41
C GLY A 83 -11.64 5.67 21.37
N TYR A 84 -11.38 6.18 22.57
CA TYR A 84 -10.65 5.45 23.60
C TYR A 84 -11.35 4.16 24.02
N MET A 85 -12.66 4.20 24.25
CA MET A 85 -13.44 3.00 24.56
C MET A 85 -13.40 1.98 23.44
N GLY A 86 -13.49 2.44 22.18
CA GLY A 86 -13.37 1.59 21.00
C GLY A 86 -12.01 0.90 20.92
N VAL A 87 -10.90 1.63 21.10
CA VAL A 87 -9.55 1.05 21.13
C VAL A 87 -9.43 0.02 22.25
N LYS A 88 -9.84 0.37 23.47
CA LYS A 88 -9.77 -0.52 24.63
C LYS A 88 -10.59 -1.81 24.42
N TRP A 89 -11.78 -1.68 23.86
CA TRP A 89 -12.64 -2.82 23.56
C TRP A 89 -12.05 -3.67 22.43
N GLY A 90 -11.59 -3.05 21.34
CA GLY A 90 -10.96 -3.75 20.24
C GLY A 90 -9.71 -4.53 20.69
N LEU A 91 -8.86 -3.95 21.55
CA LEU A 91 -7.69 -4.64 22.11
C LEU A 91 -8.08 -5.83 23.01
N ARG A 92 -9.18 -5.71 23.78
CA ARG A 92 -9.70 -6.84 24.57
C ARG A 92 -10.18 -7.98 23.69
N LEU A 93 -10.92 -7.66 22.61
CA LEU A 93 -11.37 -8.66 21.63
C LEU A 93 -10.20 -9.34 20.88
N ALA A 94 -9.10 -8.61 20.67
CA ALA A 94 -7.89 -9.17 20.04
C ALA A 94 -7.18 -10.18 20.95
N GLY A 95 -7.35 -10.08 22.26
CA GLY A 95 -6.82 -11.01 23.25
C GLY A 95 -7.61 -12.32 23.40
N ASP A 96 -8.74 -12.45 22.74
CA ASP A 96 -9.55 -13.69 22.78
C ASP A 96 -8.83 -14.83 22.05
N ARG A 97 -8.56 -15.92 22.79
CA ARG A 97 -7.79 -17.09 22.29
C ARG A 97 -8.42 -17.80 21.10
N GLN A 98 -9.71 -17.58 20.85
CA GLN A 98 -10.45 -18.30 19.79
C GLN A 98 -10.32 -17.66 18.40
N GLU A 99 -9.58 -16.55 18.22
CA GLU A 99 -9.45 -15.81 16.95
C GLU A 99 -10.79 -15.46 16.27
N ARG A 100 -11.92 -15.74 16.92
CA ARG A 100 -13.27 -15.58 16.37
C ARG A 100 -13.56 -14.16 15.91
N TYR A 101 -12.97 -13.17 16.58
CA TYR A 101 -13.16 -11.74 16.32
C TYR A 101 -11.92 -11.03 15.77
N ALA A 102 -10.94 -11.78 15.25
CA ALA A 102 -9.66 -11.23 14.82
C ALA A 102 -9.76 -10.08 13.80
N THR A 103 -10.71 -10.14 12.87
CA THR A 103 -10.92 -9.06 11.89
C THR A 103 -11.71 -7.91 12.51
N SER A 104 -12.78 -8.20 13.25
CA SER A 104 -13.63 -7.17 13.88
C SER A 104 -12.84 -6.37 14.92
N SER A 105 -12.01 -7.01 15.73
CA SER A 105 -11.15 -6.33 16.71
C SER A 105 -10.20 -5.32 16.04
N LYS A 106 -9.58 -5.71 14.92
CA LYS A 106 -8.71 -4.84 14.13
C LYS A 106 -9.43 -3.63 13.55
N MET A 107 -10.67 -3.82 13.09
CA MET A 107 -11.49 -2.73 12.56
C MET A 107 -11.93 -1.77 13.68
N ILE A 108 -12.32 -2.30 14.84
CA ILE A 108 -12.72 -1.47 15.99
C ILE A 108 -11.54 -0.63 16.49
N VAL A 109 -10.32 -1.20 16.58
CA VAL A 109 -9.13 -0.44 16.95
C VAL A 109 -8.85 0.67 15.92
N MET A 110 -8.90 0.34 14.63
CA MET A 110 -8.68 1.32 13.55
C MET A 110 -9.70 2.46 13.64
N LEU A 111 -10.99 2.14 13.80
CA LEU A 111 -12.05 3.13 13.93
C LEU A 111 -11.85 4.02 15.16
N GLY A 112 -11.44 3.44 16.29
CA GLY A 112 -11.12 4.19 17.50
C GLY A 112 -9.98 5.20 17.30
N VAL A 113 -8.94 4.82 16.55
CA VAL A 113 -7.84 5.73 16.19
C VAL A 113 -8.31 6.82 15.23
N CYS A 114 -9.18 6.51 14.27
CA CYS A 114 -9.78 7.52 13.39
C CYS A 114 -10.63 8.52 14.18
N LEU A 115 -11.44 8.05 15.16
CA LEU A 115 -12.21 8.92 16.05
C LEU A 115 -11.30 9.82 16.87
N PHE A 116 -10.19 9.30 17.39
CA PHE A 116 -9.19 10.11 18.07
C PHE A 116 -8.63 11.22 17.17
N GLY A 117 -8.33 10.89 15.90
CA GLY A 117 -7.91 11.89 14.90
C GLY A 117 -8.97 12.97 14.67
N GLY A 118 -10.24 12.57 14.54
CA GLY A 118 -11.36 13.50 14.45
C GLY A 118 -11.49 14.42 15.68
N ALA A 119 -11.29 13.86 16.87
CA ALA A 119 -11.31 14.65 18.12
C ALA A 119 -10.18 15.70 18.17
N VAL A 120 -8.97 15.33 17.75
CA VAL A 120 -7.83 16.26 17.67
C VAL A 120 -8.10 17.36 16.64
N ALA A 121 -8.66 17.03 15.48
CA ALA A 121 -9.03 18.02 14.46
C ALA A 121 -10.07 19.04 14.99
N MET A 122 -11.12 18.55 15.64
CA MET A 122 -12.13 19.41 16.27
C MET A 122 -11.55 20.28 17.39
N LEU A 123 -10.59 19.76 18.17
CA LEU A 123 -9.89 20.53 19.18
C LEU A 123 -9.06 21.65 18.54
N CYS A 124 -8.38 21.38 17.44
CA CYS A 124 -7.66 22.39 16.67
C CYS A 124 -8.60 23.49 16.16
N GLU A 125 -9.79 23.13 15.68
CA GLU A 125 -10.83 24.08 15.27
C GLU A 125 -11.31 24.93 16.45
N ALA A 126 -11.60 24.30 17.60
CA ALA A 126 -12.02 25.00 18.82
C ALA A 126 -10.97 26.00 19.33
N LEU A 127 -9.68 25.73 19.07
CA LEU A 127 -8.55 26.61 19.41
C LEU A 127 -8.27 27.68 18.34
N GLY A 128 -9.07 27.72 17.26
CA GLY A 128 -8.90 28.68 16.18
C GLY A 128 -7.66 28.44 15.32
N ILE A 129 -7.12 27.22 15.31
CA ILE A 129 -5.97 26.85 14.49
C ILE A 129 -6.41 26.79 13.02
N ARG A 130 -5.65 27.45 12.13
CA ARG A 130 -5.95 27.47 10.69
C ARG A 130 -5.98 26.02 10.13
N GLU A 131 -6.89 25.77 9.18
CA GLU A 131 -7.19 24.46 8.62
C GLU A 131 -5.94 23.64 8.24
N LYS A 132 -4.99 24.24 7.49
CA LYS A 132 -3.72 23.57 7.12
C LYS A 132 -2.85 23.22 8.32
N ALA A 133 -2.77 24.10 9.31
CA ALA A 133 -2.01 23.85 10.54
C ALA A 133 -2.74 22.82 11.40
N ALA A 134 -4.06 22.84 11.45
CA ALA A 134 -4.88 21.87 12.17
C ALA A 134 -4.67 20.45 11.63
N LEU A 135 -4.68 20.28 10.29
CA LEU A 135 -4.41 18.99 9.65
C LEU A 135 -3.01 18.46 10.01
N ASN A 136 -1.98 19.32 9.89
CA ASN A 136 -0.61 18.93 10.23
C ASN A 136 -0.45 18.58 11.71
N THR A 137 -1.06 19.34 12.61
CA THR A 137 -1.05 19.08 14.05
C THR A 137 -1.75 17.76 14.36
N THR A 138 -2.91 17.52 13.75
CA THR A 138 -3.65 16.27 13.88
C THR A 138 -2.80 15.07 13.44
N MET A 139 -2.14 15.17 12.30
CA MET A 139 -1.26 14.10 11.80
C MET A 139 -0.07 13.88 12.75
N LEU A 140 0.60 14.94 13.19
CA LEU A 140 1.75 14.86 14.10
C LEU A 140 1.40 14.16 15.42
N VAL A 141 0.21 14.42 15.97
CA VAL A 141 -0.27 13.81 17.23
C VAL A 141 -0.73 12.37 17.00
N CYS A 142 -1.44 12.11 15.90
CA CYS A 142 -2.08 10.81 15.68
C CYS A 142 -1.14 9.76 15.11
N LEU A 143 -0.12 10.13 14.32
CA LEU A 143 0.81 9.18 13.70
C LEU A 143 1.54 8.29 14.71
N PRO A 144 2.18 8.84 15.78
CA PRO A 144 2.85 7.99 16.77
C PRO A 144 1.89 7.00 17.45
N ALA A 145 0.68 7.47 17.80
CA ALA A 145 -0.33 6.61 18.40
C ALA A 145 -0.83 5.52 17.44
N ALA A 146 -1.04 5.86 16.16
CA ALA A 146 -1.45 4.92 15.14
C ALA A 146 -0.39 3.84 14.90
N PHE A 147 0.88 4.22 14.77
CA PHE A 147 1.98 3.27 14.64
C PHE A 147 2.10 2.39 15.88
N TYR A 148 2.14 2.97 17.08
CA TYR A 148 2.22 2.21 18.32
C TYR A 148 1.10 1.16 18.43
N LEU A 149 -0.14 1.56 18.20
CA LEU A 149 -1.29 0.66 18.26
C LEU A 149 -1.30 -0.36 17.12
N ALA A 150 -0.82 -0.01 15.92
CA ALA A 150 -0.68 -0.94 14.80
C ALA A 150 0.26 -2.09 15.14
N TYR A 151 1.43 -1.78 15.71
CA TYR A 151 2.39 -2.79 16.13
C TYR A 151 1.92 -3.58 17.35
N LEU A 152 1.37 -2.91 18.36
CA LEU A 152 0.86 -3.56 19.57
C LEU A 152 -0.27 -4.57 19.25
N SER A 153 -1.23 -4.19 18.40
CA SER A 153 -2.37 -5.03 18.04
C SER A 153 -2.13 -5.91 16.81
N ARG A 154 -0.93 -5.88 16.22
CA ARG A 154 -0.60 -6.56 14.95
C ARG A 154 -1.63 -6.28 13.84
N ASN A 155 -2.06 -5.00 13.75
CA ASN A 155 -3.13 -4.56 12.87
C ASN A 155 -2.59 -4.01 11.55
N ILE A 156 -2.63 -4.83 10.51
CA ILE A 156 -2.15 -4.46 9.17
C ILE A 156 -2.95 -3.31 8.55
N TYR A 157 -4.24 -3.16 8.87
CA TYR A 157 -5.10 -2.11 8.33
C TYR A 157 -4.76 -0.75 8.96
N LEU A 158 -4.52 -0.76 10.28
CA LEU A 158 -4.10 0.45 10.98
C LEU A 158 -2.70 0.87 10.54
N LEU A 159 -1.79 -0.09 10.31
CA LEU A 159 -0.47 0.21 9.75
C LEU A 159 -0.58 0.83 8.36
N LEU A 160 -1.43 0.28 7.48
CA LEU A 160 -1.65 0.85 6.16
C LEU A 160 -2.15 2.29 6.24
N LEU A 161 -3.14 2.55 7.10
CA LEU A 161 -3.64 3.90 7.34
C LEU A 161 -2.54 4.84 7.87
N ALA A 162 -1.74 4.38 8.84
CA ALA A 162 -0.65 5.16 9.43
C ALA A 162 0.44 5.49 8.40
N VAL A 163 0.81 4.53 7.54
CA VAL A 163 1.80 4.76 6.47
C VAL A 163 1.26 5.73 5.42
N LEU A 164 0.00 5.59 5.00
CA LEU A 164 -0.63 6.55 4.08
C LEU A 164 -0.71 7.96 4.69
N ALA A 165 -1.11 8.06 5.96
CA ALA A 165 -1.14 9.33 6.68
C ALA A 165 0.26 9.94 6.84
N LEU A 166 1.30 9.12 7.08
CA LEU A 166 2.69 9.56 7.10
C LEU A 166 3.11 10.18 5.77
N PHE A 167 2.81 9.53 4.65
CA PHE A 167 3.11 10.07 3.33
C PHE A 167 2.35 11.37 3.04
N HIS A 168 1.08 11.42 3.43
CA HIS A 168 0.30 12.64 3.31
C HIS A 168 0.91 13.79 4.15
N TRP A 169 1.32 13.50 5.39
CA TRP A 169 1.97 14.48 6.26
C TRP A 169 3.31 14.95 5.69
N VAL A 170 4.19 14.05 5.26
CA VAL A 170 5.48 14.40 4.63
C VAL A 170 5.25 15.25 3.38
N GLY A 171 4.26 14.91 2.54
CA GLY A 171 3.94 15.68 1.34
C GLY A 171 3.43 17.08 1.64
N SER A 172 2.70 17.26 2.73
CA SER A 172 2.19 18.57 3.16
C SER A 172 3.27 19.45 3.82
N CYS A 173 4.37 18.88 4.31
CA CYS A 173 5.48 19.65 4.89
C CYS A 173 6.16 20.60 3.87
N GLY A 174 6.11 20.30 2.57
CA GLY A 174 6.62 21.17 1.51
C GLY A 174 5.99 22.56 1.54
N GLY A 175 4.70 22.68 1.84
CA GLY A 175 4.00 23.96 2.01
C GLY A 175 4.45 24.76 3.23
N MET A 176 4.90 24.10 4.31
CA MET A 176 5.45 24.77 5.49
C MET A 176 6.83 25.42 5.24
N LEU A 177 7.62 24.84 4.33
CA LEU A 177 8.96 25.37 3.97
C LEU A 177 8.91 26.52 2.96
N GLY A 178 7.72 27.11 2.71
CA GLY A 178 7.57 28.29 1.86
C GLY A 178 7.72 28.02 0.36
N ARG A 179 7.84 26.77 -0.06
CA ARG A 179 7.84 26.35 -1.47
C ARG A 179 6.47 25.84 -1.87
N SER A 180 5.51 26.76 -2.03
CA SER A 180 4.19 26.41 -2.55
C SER A 180 4.27 26.18 -4.05
N THR A 181 4.41 24.95 -4.45
CA THR A 181 4.13 24.48 -5.81
C THR A 181 2.91 23.55 -5.81
N TYR A 182 1.90 23.90 -5.03
CA TYR A 182 0.62 23.21 -5.03
C TYR A 182 -0.36 23.93 -5.97
N ASP A 183 -0.15 23.84 -7.27
CA ASP A 183 -1.17 24.28 -8.22
C ASP A 183 -2.34 23.29 -8.35
N PHE A 184 -2.21 22.06 -7.81
CA PHE A 184 -3.24 21.02 -7.89
C PHE A 184 -3.39 20.19 -6.61
N GLU A 185 -3.06 20.71 -5.43
CA GLU A 185 -3.08 19.94 -4.16
C GLU A 185 -2.25 18.64 -4.19
N VAL A 186 -1.36 18.48 -5.16
CA VAL A 186 -0.49 17.32 -5.30
C VAL A 186 0.70 17.48 -4.36
N GLN A 187 0.99 16.43 -3.63
CA GLN A 187 2.15 16.34 -2.74
C GLN A 187 3.46 16.58 -3.51
N ASP A 188 4.41 17.34 -2.92
CA ASP A 188 5.70 17.62 -3.59
C ASP A 188 6.45 16.30 -3.88
N PRO A 189 6.57 15.88 -5.13
CA PRO A 189 7.19 14.62 -5.49
C PRO A 189 8.70 14.59 -5.16
N ARG A 190 9.34 15.76 -4.96
CA ARG A 190 10.75 15.84 -4.58
C ARG A 190 10.99 15.41 -3.14
N LEU A 191 10.01 15.62 -2.25
CA LEU A 191 10.05 15.13 -0.87
C LEU A 191 9.56 13.69 -0.78
N MET A 192 8.65 13.30 -1.68
CA MET A 192 8.02 12.00 -1.64
C MET A 192 8.95 10.84 -1.99
N TRP A 193 9.79 10.97 -3.05
CA TRP A 193 10.64 9.85 -3.45
C TRP A 193 11.68 9.42 -2.39
N PRO A 194 12.36 10.34 -1.63
CA PRO A 194 13.27 9.91 -0.57
C PRO A 194 12.53 9.26 0.60
N ALA A 195 11.38 9.83 0.99
CA ALA A 195 10.55 9.24 2.03
C ALA A 195 10.04 7.84 1.63
N ALA A 196 9.66 7.68 0.36
CA ALA A 196 9.23 6.41 -0.20
C ALA A 196 10.36 5.37 -0.21
N LEU A 197 11.58 5.78 -0.58
CA LEU A 197 12.76 4.92 -0.52
C LEU A 197 13.06 4.48 0.93
N ALA A 198 12.95 5.39 1.90
CA ALA A 198 13.07 5.05 3.31
C ALA A 198 12.00 4.04 3.76
N ALA A 199 10.76 4.22 3.31
CA ALA A 199 9.68 3.26 3.61
C ALA A 199 9.96 1.87 3.01
N VAL A 200 10.47 1.79 1.78
CA VAL A 200 10.90 0.51 1.17
C VAL A 200 12.02 -0.13 1.99
N ALA A 201 13.01 0.66 2.42
CA ALA A 201 14.10 0.17 3.27
C ALA A 201 13.59 -0.37 4.62
N VAL A 202 12.64 0.34 5.27
CA VAL A 202 11.96 -0.13 6.48
C VAL A 202 11.23 -1.45 6.19
N GLY A 203 10.54 -1.55 5.05
CA GLY A 203 9.87 -2.79 4.64
C GLY A 203 10.84 -3.96 4.45
N VAL A 204 11.98 -3.74 3.79
CA VAL A 204 13.04 -4.77 3.63
C VAL A 204 13.62 -5.17 4.98
N TYR A 205 13.86 -4.21 5.87
CA TYR A 205 14.32 -4.48 7.23
C TYR A 205 13.33 -5.36 8.02
N HIS A 206 12.02 -5.07 7.92
CA HIS A 206 10.98 -5.91 8.53
C HIS A 206 10.93 -7.32 7.95
N GLU A 207 11.14 -7.45 6.63
CA GLU A 207 11.15 -8.75 5.96
C GLU A 207 12.31 -9.62 6.45
N ILE A 208 13.50 -9.03 6.62
CA ILE A 208 14.72 -9.76 6.97
C ILE A 208 14.79 -10.04 8.50
N HIS A 209 14.48 -9.04 9.32
CA HIS A 209 14.78 -9.10 10.77
C HIS A 209 13.55 -9.28 11.65
N LEU A 210 12.38 -8.78 11.25
CA LEU A 210 11.20 -8.72 12.10
C LEU A 210 10.04 -9.61 11.61
N TYR A 211 10.24 -10.42 10.57
CA TYR A 211 9.18 -11.25 9.99
C TYR A 211 8.46 -12.15 11.01
N PRO A 212 9.16 -12.84 11.94
CA PRO A 212 8.50 -13.70 12.92
C PRO A 212 7.54 -12.94 13.84
N GLU A 213 7.85 -11.67 14.14
CA GLU A 213 7.08 -10.84 15.08
C GLU A 213 5.97 -10.04 14.40
N THR A 214 6.26 -9.48 13.24
CA THR A 214 5.38 -8.52 12.54
C THR A 214 4.62 -9.12 11.36
N GLY A 215 4.96 -10.35 10.96
CA GLY A 215 4.28 -11.07 9.89
C GLY A 215 4.31 -10.30 8.56
N ARG A 216 3.14 -9.89 8.05
CA ARG A 216 3.00 -9.25 6.73
C ARG A 216 3.21 -7.74 6.72
N PHE A 217 3.68 -7.12 7.79
CA PHE A 217 3.87 -5.66 7.87
C PHE A 217 4.84 -5.13 6.82
N TYR A 218 5.88 -5.91 6.49
CA TYR A 218 6.81 -5.57 5.44
C TYR A 218 6.13 -5.28 4.10
N LYS A 219 5.04 -6.01 3.77
CA LYS A 219 4.30 -5.80 2.51
C LYS A 219 3.64 -4.43 2.45
N VAL A 220 3.14 -3.91 3.58
CA VAL A 220 2.54 -2.58 3.63
C VAL A 220 3.59 -1.53 3.34
N TRP A 221 4.71 -1.57 4.05
CA TRP A 221 5.81 -0.63 3.87
C TRP A 221 6.38 -0.66 2.46
N GLN A 222 6.64 -1.85 1.92
CA GLN A 222 7.17 -2.01 0.57
C GLN A 222 6.16 -1.57 -0.48
N THR A 223 4.90 -2.00 -0.40
CA THR A 223 3.91 -1.67 -1.43
C THR A 223 3.64 -0.18 -1.49
N VAL A 224 3.36 0.44 -0.34
CA VAL A 224 3.10 1.89 -0.29
C VAL A 224 4.35 2.67 -0.70
N GLY A 225 5.51 2.31 -0.17
CA GLY A 225 6.77 2.93 -0.54
C GLY A 225 7.06 2.83 -2.04
N LEU A 226 6.90 1.66 -2.67
CA LEU A 226 7.11 1.47 -4.10
C LEU A 226 6.12 2.25 -4.96
N ILE A 227 4.85 2.36 -4.54
CA ILE A 227 3.86 3.19 -5.22
C ILE A 227 4.32 4.65 -5.22
N TYR A 228 4.58 5.22 -4.05
CA TYR A 228 4.99 6.63 -3.92
C TYR A 228 6.33 6.91 -4.59
N PHE A 229 7.30 6.00 -4.49
CA PHE A 229 8.60 6.13 -5.15
C PHE A 229 8.45 6.25 -6.66
N ASN A 230 7.79 5.28 -7.27
CA ASN A 230 7.66 5.24 -8.72
C ASN A 230 6.74 6.35 -9.26
N LEU A 231 5.63 6.67 -8.58
CA LEU A 231 4.74 7.76 -8.97
C LEU A 231 5.45 9.12 -8.87
N SER A 232 6.21 9.37 -7.80
CA SER A 232 6.95 10.61 -7.63
C SER A 232 7.97 10.81 -8.75
N LEU A 233 8.71 9.75 -9.10
CA LEU A 233 9.68 9.82 -10.20
C LEU A 233 9.00 9.95 -11.57
N LEU A 234 7.89 9.30 -11.79
CA LEU A 234 7.09 9.46 -13.00
C LEU A 234 6.62 10.92 -13.16
N ILE A 235 6.08 11.52 -12.11
CA ILE A 235 5.64 12.91 -12.11
C ILE A 235 6.82 13.85 -12.39
N LEU A 236 7.93 13.69 -11.68
CA LEU A 236 9.14 14.52 -11.88
C LEU A 236 9.69 14.38 -13.30
N SER A 237 9.66 13.20 -13.88
CA SER A 237 10.15 12.96 -15.23
C SER A 237 9.22 13.51 -16.31
N SER A 238 7.90 13.65 -16.06
CA SER A 238 6.91 14.06 -17.05
C SER A 238 6.58 15.56 -17.00
N LEU A 239 6.54 16.16 -15.79
CA LEU A 239 6.13 17.56 -15.61
C LEU A 239 7.26 18.59 -15.80
N SER A 240 8.50 18.15 -16.01
CA SER A 240 9.65 19.06 -16.12
C SER A 240 9.81 19.78 -17.47
N GLY A 241 8.82 19.72 -18.35
CA GLY A 241 8.62 20.65 -19.47
C GLY A 241 9.77 20.81 -20.46
N GLY A 242 10.42 19.73 -20.90
CA GLY A 242 11.32 19.77 -22.06
C GLY A 242 12.72 20.36 -21.82
N ASN A 243 13.06 20.76 -20.60
CA ASN A 243 14.37 21.30 -20.24
C ASN A 243 15.36 20.16 -19.88
N ASN A 244 16.68 20.44 -19.90
CA ASN A 244 17.74 19.50 -19.51
C ASN A 244 17.50 18.86 -18.12
N TYR A 245 16.75 19.51 -17.26
CA TYR A 245 16.30 18.99 -15.96
C TYR A 245 15.40 17.77 -16.08
N ALA A 246 14.52 17.72 -17.10
CA ALA A 246 13.64 16.58 -17.33
C ALA A 246 14.43 15.30 -17.68
N MET A 247 15.47 15.44 -18.48
CA MET A 247 16.35 14.33 -18.87
C MET A 247 17.02 13.67 -17.66
N GLY A 248 17.45 14.48 -16.68
CA GLY A 248 18.04 13.98 -15.43
C GLY A 248 17.04 13.12 -14.64
N TRP A 249 15.77 13.56 -14.53
CA TRP A 249 14.73 12.80 -13.84
C TRP A 249 14.32 11.53 -14.61
N VAL A 250 14.31 11.57 -15.94
CA VAL A 250 14.09 10.37 -16.78
C VAL A 250 15.17 9.33 -16.55
N ALA A 251 16.45 9.75 -16.57
CA ALA A 251 17.57 8.86 -16.31
C ALA A 251 17.52 8.30 -14.89
N PHE A 252 17.20 9.13 -13.90
CA PHE A 252 17.06 8.70 -12.50
C PHE A 252 15.90 7.73 -12.30
N PHE A 253 14.75 7.97 -12.93
CA PHE A 253 13.61 7.06 -12.89
C PHE A 253 13.94 5.71 -13.52
N THR A 254 14.57 5.72 -14.71
CA THR A 254 15.02 4.49 -15.39
C THR A 254 16.01 3.71 -14.53
N ALA A 255 17.00 4.38 -13.96
CA ALA A 255 17.96 3.79 -13.04
C ALA A 255 17.27 3.20 -11.79
N GLY A 256 16.27 3.90 -11.24
CA GLY A 256 15.46 3.43 -10.12
C GLY A 256 14.69 2.14 -10.44
N CYS A 257 14.07 2.06 -11.63
CA CYS A 257 13.40 0.83 -12.07
C CYS A 257 14.39 -0.34 -12.24
N ILE A 258 15.55 -0.08 -12.84
CA ILE A 258 16.61 -1.09 -13.01
C ILE A 258 17.13 -1.55 -11.63
N ALA A 259 17.36 -0.62 -10.71
CA ALA A 259 17.81 -0.93 -9.36
C ALA A 259 16.78 -1.81 -8.61
N GLN A 260 15.47 -1.54 -8.79
CA GLN A 260 14.41 -2.40 -8.25
C GLN A 260 14.48 -3.82 -8.82
N LEU A 261 14.74 -3.99 -10.12
CA LEU A 261 14.88 -5.31 -10.75
C LEU A 261 16.10 -6.06 -10.23
N VAL A 262 17.24 -5.38 -10.11
CA VAL A 262 18.46 -5.98 -9.55
C VAL A 262 18.27 -6.38 -8.08
N ALA A 263 17.65 -5.50 -7.28
CA ALA A 263 17.33 -5.79 -5.89
C ALA A 263 16.33 -6.95 -5.78
N ALA A 264 15.33 -6.98 -6.66
CA ALA A 264 14.34 -8.06 -6.71
C ALA A 264 14.96 -9.42 -6.95
N ASP A 265 15.97 -9.49 -7.81
CA ASP A 265 16.67 -10.75 -8.08
C ASP A 265 17.54 -11.19 -6.90
N ARG A 266 18.26 -10.25 -6.27
CA ARG A 266 19.08 -10.55 -5.09
C ARG A 266 18.27 -10.93 -3.86
N LEU A 267 17.15 -10.23 -3.60
CA LEU A 267 16.28 -10.45 -2.45
C LEU A 267 15.18 -11.49 -2.71
N GLN A 268 15.09 -12.04 -3.93
CA GLN A 268 14.01 -12.94 -4.37
C GLN A 268 12.60 -12.36 -4.10
N ASN A 269 12.47 -11.03 -4.20
CA ASN A 269 11.27 -10.29 -3.84
C ASN A 269 10.41 -10.00 -5.08
N GLY A 270 9.24 -10.67 -5.14
CA GLY A 270 8.30 -10.54 -6.26
C GLY A 270 7.63 -9.17 -6.35
N LEU A 271 7.49 -8.41 -5.25
CA LEU A 271 6.94 -7.05 -5.26
C LEU A 271 7.88 -6.10 -5.98
N LEU A 272 9.15 -6.07 -5.59
CA LEU A 272 10.18 -5.24 -6.25
C LEU A 272 10.25 -5.54 -7.75
N ARG A 273 10.18 -6.83 -8.13
CA ARG A 273 10.20 -7.25 -9.54
C ARG A 273 8.98 -6.74 -10.29
N GLY A 274 7.78 -6.92 -9.72
CA GLY A 274 6.53 -6.48 -10.33
C GLY A 274 6.50 -4.96 -10.54
N PHE A 275 6.84 -4.19 -9.53
CA PHE A 275 6.90 -2.73 -9.62
C PHE A 275 7.99 -2.27 -10.61
N GLY A 276 9.19 -2.83 -10.54
CA GLY A 276 10.29 -2.48 -11.45
C GLY A 276 9.93 -2.69 -12.91
N ILE A 277 9.34 -3.83 -13.28
CA ILE A 277 8.91 -4.11 -14.66
C ILE A 277 7.78 -3.15 -15.07
N THR A 278 6.72 -3.04 -14.24
CA THR A 278 5.54 -2.24 -14.57
C THR A 278 5.90 -0.77 -14.80
N PHE A 279 6.67 -0.18 -13.90
CA PHE A 279 7.04 1.23 -14.01
C PHE A 279 8.12 1.49 -15.05
N LEU A 280 8.98 0.53 -15.36
CA LEU A 280 9.88 0.62 -16.51
C LEU A 280 9.09 0.66 -17.82
N CYS A 281 8.08 -0.20 -17.97
CA CYS A 281 7.17 -0.18 -19.12
C CYS A 281 6.42 1.15 -19.24
N ILE A 282 5.88 1.66 -18.11
CA ILE A 282 5.19 2.96 -18.06
C ILE A 282 6.15 4.08 -18.47
N ASN A 283 7.37 4.10 -17.96
CA ASN A 283 8.37 5.11 -18.30
C ASN A 283 8.70 5.09 -19.81
N ILE A 284 8.96 3.92 -20.39
CA ILE A 284 9.22 3.77 -21.82
C ILE A 284 8.02 4.26 -22.65
N PHE A 285 6.80 3.87 -22.25
CA PHE A 285 5.58 4.29 -22.95
C PHE A 285 5.35 5.80 -22.83
N THR A 286 5.62 6.40 -21.67
CA THR A 286 5.52 7.86 -21.48
C THR A 286 6.49 8.59 -22.41
N ARG A 287 7.75 8.12 -22.54
CA ARG A 287 8.72 8.70 -23.48
C ARG A 287 8.28 8.54 -24.94
N TYR A 288 7.77 7.37 -25.29
CA TYR A 288 7.19 7.15 -26.61
C TYR A 288 6.06 8.14 -26.88
N TYR A 289 5.13 8.33 -25.93
CA TYR A 289 4.04 9.28 -26.03
C TYR A 289 4.54 10.71 -26.23
N GLU A 290 5.46 11.18 -25.39
CA GLU A 290 5.99 12.55 -25.44
C GLU A 290 6.73 12.85 -26.75
N LEU A 291 7.46 11.88 -27.29
CA LEU A 291 8.23 12.05 -28.51
C LEU A 291 7.37 12.02 -29.79
N PHE A 292 6.37 11.16 -29.82
CA PHE A 292 5.69 10.82 -31.06
C PHE A 292 4.24 11.31 -31.19
N TRP A 293 3.58 11.62 -30.05
CA TRP A 293 2.16 12.03 -30.08
C TRP A 293 1.85 13.21 -31.01
N LYS A 294 2.74 14.21 -31.06
CA LYS A 294 2.56 15.40 -31.89
C LYS A 294 3.06 15.23 -33.33
N SER A 295 3.90 14.23 -33.61
CA SER A 295 4.57 14.03 -34.87
C SER A 295 3.94 12.95 -35.75
N MET A 296 3.07 12.11 -35.22
CA MET A 296 2.44 10.99 -35.92
C MET A 296 0.92 11.15 -35.98
N GLN A 297 0.32 10.60 -37.06
CA GLN A 297 -1.13 10.39 -37.10
C GLN A 297 -1.52 9.35 -36.01
N VAL A 298 -2.69 9.55 -35.40
CA VAL A 298 -3.18 8.73 -34.28
C VAL A 298 -3.15 7.22 -34.61
N GLY A 299 -3.56 6.83 -35.82
CA GLY A 299 -3.54 5.43 -36.26
C GLY A 299 -2.12 4.85 -36.29
N THR A 300 -1.18 5.57 -36.93
CA THR A 300 0.24 5.16 -36.98
C THR A 300 0.88 5.09 -35.59
N PHE A 301 0.56 6.06 -34.74
CA PHE A 301 1.02 6.07 -33.34
C PHE A 301 0.55 4.82 -32.58
N LEU A 302 -0.73 4.48 -32.68
CA LEU A 302 -1.28 3.31 -31.97
C LEU A 302 -0.69 1.99 -32.50
N VAL A 303 -0.55 1.86 -33.83
CA VAL A 303 0.05 0.64 -34.45
C VAL A 303 1.52 0.49 -34.04
N ALA A 304 2.31 1.55 -34.15
CA ALA A 304 3.73 1.51 -33.79
C ALA A 304 3.92 1.27 -32.29
N GLY A 305 3.12 1.90 -31.43
CA GLY A 305 3.13 1.68 -30.00
C GLY A 305 2.74 0.25 -29.61
N GLY A 306 1.67 -0.27 -30.22
CA GLY A 306 1.23 -1.64 -30.01
C GLY A 306 2.28 -2.67 -30.48
N ALA A 307 2.86 -2.49 -31.64
CA ALA A 307 3.94 -3.34 -32.16
C ALA A 307 5.18 -3.33 -31.24
N SER A 308 5.56 -2.13 -30.76
CA SER A 308 6.69 -1.98 -29.83
C SER A 308 6.45 -2.73 -28.50
N LEU A 309 5.25 -2.63 -27.93
CA LEU A 309 4.87 -3.34 -26.71
C LEU A 309 4.85 -4.86 -26.91
N LEU A 310 4.34 -5.34 -28.05
CA LEU A 310 4.36 -6.76 -28.39
C LEU A 310 5.80 -7.29 -28.56
N ALA A 311 6.65 -6.55 -29.26
CA ALA A 311 8.05 -6.89 -29.41
C ALA A 311 8.78 -6.95 -28.07
N PHE A 312 8.55 -5.95 -27.20
CA PHE A 312 9.12 -5.92 -25.85
C PHE A 312 8.62 -7.09 -24.99
N SER A 313 7.31 -7.38 -25.04
CA SER A 313 6.73 -8.52 -24.32
C SER A 313 7.31 -9.86 -24.79
N GLY A 314 7.47 -10.02 -26.11
CA GLY A 314 8.10 -11.21 -26.70
C GLY A 314 9.55 -11.36 -26.27
N ALA A 315 10.34 -10.29 -26.32
CA ALA A 315 11.74 -10.28 -25.89
C ALA A 315 11.87 -10.62 -24.39
N LEU A 316 11.01 -10.03 -23.54
CA LEU A 316 10.99 -10.30 -22.12
C LEU A 316 10.59 -11.75 -21.82
N HIS A 317 9.58 -12.27 -22.52
CA HIS A 317 9.18 -13.68 -22.38
C HIS A 317 10.32 -14.63 -22.75
N TYR A 318 10.99 -14.37 -23.87
CA TYR A 318 12.15 -15.15 -24.33
C TYR A 318 13.28 -15.11 -23.30
N TYR A 319 13.62 -13.91 -22.79
CA TYR A 319 14.66 -13.74 -21.77
C TYR A 319 14.33 -14.50 -20.49
N LEU A 320 13.10 -14.40 -19.99
CA LEU A 320 12.66 -15.10 -18.77
C LEU A 320 12.69 -16.61 -18.94
N LYS A 321 12.30 -17.13 -20.14
CA LYS A 321 12.36 -18.55 -20.46
C LYS A 321 13.80 -19.06 -20.51
N TYR A 322 14.70 -18.29 -21.13
CA TYR A 322 16.13 -18.62 -21.20
C TYR A 322 16.78 -18.62 -19.82
N ALA A 323 16.55 -17.58 -19.03
CA ALA A 323 17.06 -17.48 -17.67
C ALA A 323 16.55 -18.60 -16.74
N ALA A 324 15.28 -19.03 -16.92
CA ALA A 324 14.73 -20.17 -16.20
C ALA A 324 15.32 -21.51 -16.65
N GLY A 325 15.66 -21.64 -17.92
CA GLY A 325 16.32 -22.82 -18.48
C GLY A 325 17.75 -23.05 -17.96
N VAL A 326 18.52 -21.97 -17.88
CA VAL A 326 19.88 -21.98 -17.31
C VAL A 326 19.88 -22.37 -15.82
N ARG A 327 18.89 -21.91 -15.03
CA ARG A 327 18.76 -22.25 -13.60
C ARG A 327 18.35 -23.70 -13.33
N ARG A 328 17.79 -24.40 -14.31
CA ARG A 328 17.45 -25.84 -14.18
C ARG A 328 18.61 -26.76 -14.52
N GLN A 329 19.66 -26.24 -15.12
CA GLN A 329 20.85 -27.02 -15.53
C GLN A 329 22.05 -26.82 -14.60
N ALA A 330 21.96 -25.86 -13.67
CA ALA A 330 22.91 -25.59 -12.59
C ALA A 330 22.38 -26.12 -11.25
#